data_f6dc48b0f736ad1fbe87bf2264ca044f
#
_entry.id   f6dc48b0f736ad1fbe87bf2264ca044f
#
_cell.length_a   1.000
_cell.length_b   1.000
_cell.length_c   1.000
_cell.angle_alpha   90.00
_cell.angle_beta   90.00
_cell.angle_gamma   90.00
#
_symmetry.space_group_name_H-M   'P 1'
#
loop_
_entity.id
_entity.type
_entity.pdbx_description
1 polymer ?
#
loop_
_entity_poly.entity_id
_entity_poly.type
_entity_poly.pdbx_seq_one_letter_code
_entity_poly.pdbx_strand_id
1 'polypeptide(L)'
;AYAFSEYMHKKYPEEKYFDFSFRQKNIHTKSLFSYHYFSKNKKGNMKIAKRVLSSQDPFYQAFLNGDNYRESCYICKYAKDSRCGDITIGDCANYRAYELPLNKELSTVCINTENGEKMWNAISERFCSATADYKREVQLNAQLHTPARRTIQRNDFYKDIKQMSEYSLKQKYCPRKGIKAVVKDFFIWHTTPEIR
;
A
#
# COMPACT_ATOMS: atom_id res chain seq x y z
N ALA A 1 -6.67 -10.49 5.78
CA ALA A 1 -7.09 -11.46 4.74
C ALA A 1 -8.60 -11.75 4.83
N TYR A 2 -9.11 -12.28 5.96
CA TYR A 2 -10.52 -12.71 6.08
C TYR A 2 -11.55 -11.60 5.77
N ALA A 3 -11.46 -10.44 6.44
CA ALA A 3 -12.39 -9.33 6.19
C ALA A 3 -12.35 -8.81 4.74
N PHE A 4 -11.18 -8.86 4.09
CA PHE A 4 -11.05 -8.53 2.69
C PHE A 4 -11.72 -9.56 1.80
N SER A 5 -11.53 -10.84 2.09
CA SER A 5 -12.19 -11.93 1.37
C SER A 5 -13.71 -11.83 1.46
N GLU A 6 -14.26 -11.60 2.67
CA GLU A 6 -15.71 -11.39 2.84
C GLU A 6 -16.21 -10.17 2.05
N TYR A 7 -15.48 -9.04 2.11
CA TYR A 7 -15.82 -7.84 1.34
C TYR A 7 -15.85 -8.14 -0.16
N MET A 8 -14.88 -8.90 -0.65
CA MET A 8 -14.76 -9.24 -2.05
C MET A 8 -15.85 -10.19 -2.53
N HIS A 9 -16.18 -11.21 -1.75
CA HIS A 9 -17.30 -12.11 -2.08
C HIS A 9 -18.65 -11.36 -2.12
N LYS A 10 -18.84 -10.39 -1.23
CA LYS A 10 -20.05 -9.55 -1.25
C LYS A 10 -20.09 -8.63 -2.46
N LYS A 11 -18.94 -8.09 -2.87
CA LYS A 11 -18.84 -7.14 -3.99
C LYS A 11 -18.93 -7.81 -5.35
N TYR A 12 -18.40 -9.02 -5.48
CA TYR A 12 -18.31 -9.77 -6.73
C TYR A 12 -18.66 -11.26 -6.51
N PRO A 13 -19.92 -11.57 -6.16
CA PRO A 13 -20.29 -12.92 -5.73
C PRO A 13 -20.15 -13.99 -6.82
N GLU A 14 -20.27 -13.60 -8.09
CA GLU A 14 -20.26 -14.52 -9.23
C GLU A 14 -18.93 -14.56 -9.98
N GLU A 15 -17.98 -13.67 -9.64
CA GLU A 15 -16.71 -13.59 -10.35
C GLU A 15 -15.67 -14.55 -9.76
N LYS A 16 -15.10 -15.39 -10.62
CA LYS A 16 -13.97 -16.26 -10.26
C LYS A 16 -12.65 -15.52 -10.46
N TYR A 17 -11.97 -15.21 -9.35
CA TYR A 17 -10.62 -14.65 -9.37
C TYR A 17 -9.60 -15.74 -9.16
N PHE A 18 -8.54 -15.70 -9.95
CA PHE A 18 -7.42 -16.65 -9.83
C PHE A 18 -6.24 -16.03 -9.08
N ASP A 19 -6.12 -14.72 -9.15
CA ASP A 19 -5.05 -14.00 -8.47
C ASP A 19 -5.47 -12.57 -8.16
N PHE A 20 -4.77 -11.96 -7.21
CA PHE A 20 -5.04 -10.63 -6.73
C PHE A 20 -3.74 -9.90 -6.41
N SER A 21 -3.54 -8.72 -6.98
CA SER A 21 -2.42 -7.85 -6.66
C SER A 21 -2.89 -6.58 -5.96
N PHE A 22 -2.45 -6.41 -4.73
CA PHE A 22 -2.68 -5.23 -3.89
C PHE A 22 -1.53 -4.24 -4.03
N ARG A 23 -1.79 -2.94 -4.07
CA ARG A 23 -0.77 -1.88 -4.23
C ARG A 23 -0.02 -1.93 -5.56
N GLN A 24 -0.72 -2.07 -6.66
CA GLN A 24 -0.12 -1.78 -7.96
C GLN A 24 0.10 -0.26 -8.09
N LYS A 25 1.34 0.15 -8.20
CA LYS A 25 1.69 1.54 -8.46
C LYS A 25 1.52 1.85 -9.94
N ASN A 26 0.94 3.01 -10.23
CA ASN A 26 0.90 3.50 -11.59
C ASN A 26 2.27 4.06 -11.98
N ILE A 27 2.84 3.57 -13.07
CA ILE A 27 4.16 3.98 -13.57
C ILE A 27 4.22 5.49 -13.86
N HIS A 28 3.11 6.08 -14.32
CA HIS A 28 3.07 7.48 -14.72
C HIS A 28 2.75 8.46 -13.59
N THR A 29 2.09 8.01 -12.54
CA THR A 29 1.60 8.92 -11.49
C THR A 29 2.23 8.74 -10.13
N LYS A 30 3.08 7.73 -9.95
CA LYS A 30 3.83 7.39 -8.71
C LYS A 30 3.04 7.43 -7.39
N SER A 31 1.85 8.03 -7.37
CA SER A 31 1.05 8.31 -6.17
C SER A 31 -0.31 7.61 -6.11
N LEU A 32 -0.75 6.97 -7.20
CA LEU A 32 -2.03 6.28 -7.21
C LEU A 32 -1.82 4.78 -7.03
N PHE A 33 -2.26 4.30 -5.89
CA PHE A 33 -2.33 2.87 -5.63
C PHE A 33 -3.62 2.32 -6.22
N SER A 34 -3.50 1.18 -6.89
CA SER A 34 -4.64 0.40 -7.36
C SER A 34 -4.47 -1.05 -6.97
N TYR A 35 -5.53 -1.81 -7.06
CA TYR A 35 -5.45 -3.25 -7.02
C TYR A 35 -6.04 -3.86 -8.28
N HIS A 36 -5.50 -5.00 -8.66
CA HIS A 36 -5.90 -5.72 -9.85
C HIS A 36 -6.41 -7.10 -9.49
N TYR A 37 -7.47 -7.50 -10.17
CA TYR A 37 -7.95 -8.88 -10.19
C TYR A 37 -7.58 -9.50 -11.50
N PHE A 38 -7.19 -10.75 -11.44
CA PHE A 38 -6.85 -11.53 -12.60
C PHE A 38 -7.86 -12.63 -12.83
N SER A 39 -8.22 -12.87 -14.07
CA SER A 39 -9.01 -14.00 -14.52
C SER A 39 -8.31 -14.69 -15.67
N LYS A 40 -8.67 -15.95 -15.95
CA LYS A 40 -8.19 -16.65 -17.15
C LYS A 40 -9.10 -16.32 -18.32
N ASN A 41 -8.49 -16.06 -19.48
CA ASN A 41 -9.22 -15.97 -20.74
C ASN A 41 -9.57 -17.39 -21.26
N LYS A 42 -10.31 -17.47 -22.40
CA LYS A 42 -10.69 -18.74 -23.03
C LYS A 42 -9.50 -19.65 -23.39
N LYS A 43 -8.30 -19.08 -23.57
CA LYS A 43 -7.05 -19.81 -23.88
C LYS A 43 -6.25 -20.18 -22.62
N GLY A 44 -6.79 -19.93 -21.40
CA GLY A 44 -6.11 -20.21 -20.16
C GLY A 44 -5.09 -19.16 -19.70
N ASN A 45 -4.83 -18.13 -20.49
CA ASN A 45 -3.87 -17.08 -20.15
C ASN A 45 -4.46 -16.11 -19.12
N MET A 46 -3.62 -15.66 -18.17
CA MET A 46 -3.99 -14.64 -17.19
C MET A 46 -4.25 -13.30 -17.89
N LYS A 47 -5.31 -12.63 -17.46
CA LYS A 47 -5.61 -11.25 -17.86
C LYS A 47 -6.09 -10.45 -16.67
N ILE A 48 -5.89 -9.14 -16.69
CA ILE A 48 -6.49 -8.24 -15.71
C ILE A 48 -8.00 -8.20 -15.97
N ALA A 49 -8.77 -8.80 -15.06
CA ALA A 49 -10.22 -8.79 -15.14
C ALA A 49 -10.80 -7.46 -14.68
N LYS A 50 -10.20 -6.88 -13.64
CA LYS A 50 -10.68 -5.64 -13.04
C LYS A 50 -9.54 -4.86 -12.40
N ARG A 51 -9.58 -3.56 -12.56
CA ARG A 51 -8.66 -2.60 -11.94
C ARG A 51 -9.46 -1.61 -11.10
N VAL A 52 -9.06 -1.38 -9.85
CA VAL A 52 -9.76 -0.48 -8.93
C VAL A 52 -8.77 0.49 -8.32
N LEU A 53 -9.05 1.79 -8.42
CA LEU A 53 -8.24 2.82 -7.78
C LEU A 53 -8.51 2.87 -6.28
N SER A 54 -7.47 3.07 -5.49
CA SER A 54 -7.55 3.16 -4.03
C SER A 54 -8.60 4.16 -3.54
N SER A 55 -8.71 5.29 -4.23
CA SER A 55 -9.67 6.34 -3.90
C SER A 55 -11.14 6.01 -4.22
N GLN A 56 -11.41 4.90 -4.89
CA GLN A 56 -12.74 4.44 -5.28
C GLN A 56 -13.19 3.20 -4.51
N ASP A 57 -12.34 2.71 -3.63
CA ASP A 57 -12.62 1.49 -2.88
C ASP A 57 -12.62 1.76 -1.37
N PRO A 58 -13.74 1.51 -0.69
CA PRO A 58 -13.87 1.78 0.75
C PRO A 58 -12.95 0.92 1.61
N PHE A 59 -12.64 -0.33 1.20
CA PHE A 59 -11.72 -1.16 1.95
C PHE A 59 -10.28 -0.64 1.85
N TYR A 60 -9.89 -0.19 0.65
CA TYR A 60 -8.57 0.40 0.44
C TYR A 60 -8.42 1.74 1.18
N GLN A 61 -9.47 2.57 1.17
CA GLN A 61 -9.46 3.82 1.94
C GLN A 61 -9.34 3.56 3.43
N ALA A 62 -10.09 2.60 3.97
CA ALA A 62 -9.96 2.18 5.36
C ALA A 62 -8.54 1.66 5.68
N PHE A 63 -7.88 0.98 4.73
CA PHE A 63 -6.48 0.57 4.89
C PHE A 63 -5.54 1.77 4.95
N LEU A 64 -5.67 2.74 4.05
CA LEU A 64 -4.83 3.93 4.05
C LEU A 64 -5.00 4.79 5.31
N ASN A 65 -6.22 4.83 5.85
CA ASN A 65 -6.55 5.55 7.08
C ASN A 65 -6.20 4.77 8.36
N GLY A 66 -5.87 3.48 8.26
CA GLY A 66 -5.61 2.63 9.42
C GLY A 66 -6.87 2.07 10.09
N ASP A 67 -8.04 2.16 9.43
CA ASP A 67 -9.33 1.73 10.02
C ASP A 67 -9.51 0.20 9.98
N ASN A 68 -8.76 -0.51 9.15
CA ASN A 68 -8.91 -1.97 8.97
C ASN A 68 -7.64 -2.76 9.30
N TYR A 69 -6.71 -2.20 10.04
CA TYR A 69 -5.54 -2.91 10.50
C TYR A 69 -5.89 -4.01 11.52
N ARG A 70 -5.01 -4.98 11.67
CA ARG A 70 -5.09 -5.99 12.73
C ARG A 70 -4.90 -5.30 14.08
N GLU A 71 -5.50 -5.83 15.15
CA GLU A 71 -5.28 -5.30 16.50
C GLU A 71 -3.79 -5.28 16.86
N SER A 72 -3.04 -6.30 16.44
CA SER A 72 -1.59 -6.35 16.64
C SER A 72 -0.81 -5.19 16.01
N CYS A 73 -1.36 -4.51 14.98
CA CYS A 73 -0.71 -3.35 14.35
C CYS A 73 -0.78 -2.12 15.26
N TYR A 74 -1.83 -2.01 16.07
CA TYR A 74 -2.02 -0.87 16.99
C TYR A 74 -1.22 -0.99 18.29
N ILE A 75 -0.76 -2.19 18.61
CA ILE A 75 0.09 -2.51 19.77
C ILE A 75 1.39 -3.18 19.32
N CYS A 76 1.88 -2.84 18.14
CA CYS A 76 3.03 -3.50 17.54
C CYS A 76 4.32 -3.26 18.32
N LYS A 77 4.80 -4.29 18.98
CA LYS A 77 6.06 -4.23 19.77
C LYS A 77 7.32 -4.03 18.93
N TYR A 78 7.20 -4.18 17.59
CA TYR A 78 8.29 -4.00 16.65
C TYR A 78 8.34 -2.59 16.03
N ALA A 79 7.31 -1.77 16.21
CA ALA A 79 7.30 -0.38 15.77
C ALA A 79 7.98 0.52 16.81
N LYS A 80 9.29 0.43 16.91
CA LYS A 80 10.15 1.15 17.84
C LYS A 80 11.56 1.30 17.23
N ASP A 81 12.36 2.18 17.77
CA ASP A 81 13.72 2.46 17.28
C ASP A 81 14.64 1.24 17.33
N SER A 82 14.52 0.41 18.38
CA SER A 82 15.26 -0.84 18.45
C SER A 82 14.58 -1.93 17.63
N ARG A 83 15.24 -2.41 16.60
CA ARG A 83 14.75 -3.46 15.70
C ARG A 83 15.33 -4.82 16.08
N CYS A 84 14.57 -5.88 15.86
CA CYS A 84 14.98 -7.24 16.18
C CYS A 84 15.80 -7.93 15.07
N GLY A 85 15.81 -7.39 13.85
CA GLY A 85 16.58 -7.93 12.72
C GLY A 85 17.88 -7.19 12.51
N ASP A 86 18.86 -7.83 11.86
CA ASP A 86 20.15 -7.22 11.54
C ASP A 86 20.00 -6.04 10.58
N ILE A 87 19.07 -6.15 9.64
CA ILE A 87 18.71 -5.10 8.67
C ILE A 87 17.20 -4.92 8.66
N THR A 88 16.75 -3.65 8.61
CA THR A 88 15.36 -3.29 8.38
C THR A 88 15.25 -2.54 7.05
N ILE A 89 14.31 -2.98 6.19
CA ILE A 89 14.05 -2.34 4.90
C ILE A 89 12.62 -1.80 4.90
N GLY A 90 12.44 -0.59 4.42
CA GLY A 90 11.12 0.06 4.32
C GLY A 90 11.06 1.11 3.21
N ASP A 91 9.88 1.68 3.03
CA ASP A 91 9.69 2.79 2.09
C ASP A 91 10.50 4.01 2.56
N CYS A 92 11.21 4.66 1.64
CA CYS A 92 11.94 5.90 1.92
C CYS A 92 10.96 7.06 1.98
N ALA A 93 10.74 7.62 3.17
CA ALA A 93 9.82 8.74 3.36
C ALA A 93 10.39 10.07 2.84
N ASN A 94 11.69 10.27 2.95
CA ASN A 94 12.39 11.49 2.55
C ASN A 94 13.07 11.38 1.16
N TYR A 95 12.51 10.59 0.25
CA TYR A 95 13.14 10.23 -1.03
C TYR A 95 13.58 11.42 -1.88
N ARG A 96 12.96 12.60 -1.72
CA ARG A 96 13.30 13.80 -2.47
C ARG A 96 14.56 14.53 -1.98
N ALA A 97 15.03 14.20 -0.81
CA ALA A 97 16.23 14.82 -0.23
C ALA A 97 17.52 14.18 -0.73
N TYR A 98 17.44 13.06 -1.44
CA TYR A 98 18.61 12.32 -1.89
C TYR A 98 18.80 12.46 -3.40
N GLU A 99 20.02 12.77 -3.81
CA GLU A 99 20.41 12.88 -5.23
C GLU A 99 20.60 11.50 -5.87
N LEU A 100 19.54 10.71 -5.83
CA LEU A 100 19.49 9.38 -6.43
C LEU A 100 18.57 9.38 -7.66
N PRO A 101 18.72 8.46 -8.62
CA PRO A 101 17.86 8.37 -9.78
C PRO A 101 16.39 8.16 -9.39
N LEU A 102 15.57 9.22 -9.43
CA LEU A 102 14.16 9.21 -9.01
C LEU A 102 13.21 8.49 -9.98
N ASN A 103 13.71 7.94 -11.07
CA ASN A 103 12.93 7.06 -11.95
C ASN A 103 12.65 5.70 -11.31
N LYS A 104 13.29 5.38 -10.20
CA LYS A 104 13.08 4.18 -9.39
C LYS A 104 12.58 4.54 -8.01
N GLU A 105 11.91 3.60 -7.38
CA GLU A 105 11.50 3.73 -5.99
C GLU A 105 12.70 3.55 -5.07
N LEU A 106 12.78 4.37 -4.04
CA LEU A 106 13.83 4.26 -3.04
C LEU A 106 13.31 3.52 -1.82
N SER A 107 14.18 2.71 -1.23
CA SER A 107 13.96 2.08 0.06
C SER A 107 14.95 2.62 1.08
N THR A 108 14.49 2.82 2.30
CA THR A 108 15.38 3.05 3.44
C THR A 108 15.89 1.72 3.94
N VAL A 109 17.21 1.61 4.14
CA VAL A 109 17.87 0.47 4.74
C VAL A 109 18.45 0.91 6.07
N CYS A 110 17.93 0.37 7.17
CA CYS A 110 18.49 0.60 8.51
C CYS A 110 19.35 -0.59 8.89
N ILE A 111 20.61 -0.34 9.19
CA ILE A 111 21.57 -1.34 9.68
C ILE A 111 21.52 -1.32 11.20
N ASN A 112 21.10 -2.42 11.82
CA ASN A 112 20.80 -2.44 13.25
C ASN A 112 21.86 -3.14 14.09
N THR A 113 22.70 -3.96 13.50
CA THR A 113 23.73 -4.75 14.19
C THR A 113 25.02 -4.82 13.38
N GLU A 114 26.11 -5.25 14.00
CA GLU A 114 27.38 -5.53 13.32
C GLU A 114 27.25 -6.60 12.22
N ASN A 115 26.38 -7.59 12.42
CA ASN A 115 26.12 -8.58 11.37
C ASN A 115 25.41 -7.94 10.18
N GLY A 116 24.45 -7.04 10.43
CA GLY A 116 23.81 -6.25 9.40
C GLY A 116 24.79 -5.39 8.62
N GLU A 117 25.78 -4.80 9.28
CA GLU A 117 26.85 -4.03 8.65
C GLU A 117 27.73 -4.91 7.75
N LYS A 118 28.15 -6.08 8.22
CA LYS A 118 28.89 -7.06 7.41
C LYS A 118 28.09 -7.47 6.17
N MET A 119 26.79 -7.76 6.34
CA MET A 119 25.92 -8.13 5.23
C MET A 119 25.78 -6.99 4.23
N TRP A 120 25.56 -5.76 4.70
CA TRP A 120 25.44 -4.60 3.84
C TRP A 120 26.72 -4.34 3.05
N ASN A 121 27.86 -4.35 3.70
CA ASN A 121 29.17 -4.13 3.06
C ASN A 121 29.46 -5.17 1.96
N ALA A 122 29.02 -6.41 2.14
CA ALA A 122 29.19 -7.46 1.14
C ALA A 122 28.37 -7.26 -0.15
N ILE A 123 27.30 -6.45 -0.11
CA ILE A 123 26.38 -6.28 -1.24
C ILE A 123 26.19 -4.83 -1.68
N SER A 124 26.66 -3.84 -0.92
CA SER A 124 26.40 -2.40 -1.12
C SER A 124 26.79 -1.90 -2.50
N GLU A 125 27.88 -2.40 -3.08
CA GLU A 125 28.34 -2.05 -4.43
C GLU A 125 27.33 -2.39 -5.55
N ARG A 126 26.39 -3.29 -5.28
CA ARG A 126 25.32 -3.65 -6.22
C ARG A 126 24.16 -2.67 -6.22
N PHE A 127 24.15 -1.70 -5.32
CA PHE A 127 23.06 -0.74 -5.14
C PHE A 127 23.56 0.68 -5.38
N CYS A 128 22.71 1.50 -5.97
CA CYS A 128 22.89 2.94 -5.95
C CYS A 128 22.34 3.44 -4.61
N SER A 129 23.19 3.86 -3.70
CA SER A 129 22.80 4.24 -2.33
C SER A 129 23.41 5.57 -1.92
N ALA A 130 22.76 6.23 -0.99
CA ALA A 130 23.24 7.44 -0.31
C ALA A 130 22.97 7.31 1.19
N THR A 131 23.81 7.94 2.00
CA THR A 131 23.59 8.00 3.44
C THR A 131 22.33 8.79 3.76
N ALA A 132 21.42 8.21 4.54
CA ALA A 132 20.18 8.83 4.95
C ALA A 132 20.33 9.51 6.32
N ASP A 133 19.62 10.63 6.51
CA ASP A 133 19.40 11.21 7.84
C ASP A 133 18.33 10.40 8.58
N TYR A 134 18.78 9.53 9.48
CA TYR A 134 17.89 8.65 10.25
C TYR A 134 16.86 9.42 11.08
N LYS A 135 17.25 10.53 11.71
CA LYS A 135 16.31 11.34 12.52
C LYS A 135 15.18 11.90 11.65
N ARG A 136 15.52 12.33 10.44
CA ARG A 136 14.54 12.83 9.49
C ARG A 136 13.65 11.73 8.94
N GLU A 137 14.20 10.57 8.63
CA GLU A 137 13.41 9.40 8.22
C GLU A 137 12.42 8.96 9.31
N VAL A 138 12.85 8.91 10.58
CA VAL A 138 11.98 8.59 11.73
C VAL A 138 10.84 9.59 11.87
N GLN A 139 11.10 10.89 11.73
CA GLN A 139 10.07 11.93 11.80
C GLN A 139 9.01 11.79 10.70
N LEU A 140 9.41 11.39 9.49
CA LEU A 140 8.52 11.28 8.34
C LEU A 140 7.82 9.92 8.25
N ASN A 141 8.41 8.88 8.81
CA ASN A 141 7.88 7.53 8.81
C ASN A 141 7.61 7.05 10.24
N ALA A 142 6.41 7.32 10.72
CA ALA A 142 6.00 6.95 12.08
C ALA A 142 6.17 5.46 12.40
N GLN A 143 6.11 4.58 11.41
CA GLN A 143 6.26 3.13 11.61
C GLN A 143 7.67 2.72 12.06
N LEU A 144 8.65 3.60 11.91
CA LEU A 144 10.00 3.39 12.45
C LEU A 144 10.07 3.51 13.97
N HIS A 145 9.12 4.21 14.61
CA HIS A 145 9.20 4.48 16.03
C HIS A 145 7.91 4.26 16.84
N THR A 146 6.73 4.23 16.17
CA THR A 146 5.45 4.05 16.88
C THR A 146 4.53 3.07 16.18
N PRO A 147 3.71 2.30 16.91
CA PRO A 147 2.62 1.53 16.35
C PRO A 147 1.61 2.41 15.61
N ALA A 148 0.85 1.79 14.70
CA ALA A 148 -0.25 2.46 14.04
C ALA A 148 -1.27 2.97 15.06
N ARG A 149 -1.80 4.18 14.85
CA ARG A 149 -2.84 4.72 15.72
C ARG A 149 -4.16 3.98 15.45
N ARG A 150 -4.79 3.48 16.53
CA ARG A 150 -6.13 2.93 16.43
C ARG A 150 -7.14 4.06 16.23
N THR A 151 -7.88 4.00 15.15
CA THR A 151 -8.88 5.01 14.80
C THR A 151 -10.21 4.75 15.51
N ILE A 152 -11.01 5.79 15.67
CA ILE A 152 -12.38 5.67 16.20
C ILE A 152 -13.25 4.90 15.23
N GLN A 153 -13.04 5.09 13.93
CA GLN A 153 -13.81 4.51 12.84
C GLN A 153 -13.63 3.01 12.67
N ARG A 154 -12.59 2.42 13.27
CA ARG A 154 -12.25 1.01 13.05
C ARG A 154 -13.40 0.05 13.36
N ASN A 155 -14.04 0.21 14.50
CA ASN A 155 -15.15 -0.69 14.86
C ASN A 155 -16.36 -0.49 13.96
N ASP A 156 -16.65 0.74 13.60
CA ASP A 156 -17.72 1.09 12.67
C ASP A 156 -17.45 0.50 11.30
N PHE A 157 -16.22 0.60 10.79
CA PHE A 157 -15.87 0.02 9.50
C PHE A 157 -16.13 -1.48 9.43
N TYR A 158 -15.73 -2.25 10.45
CA TYR A 158 -15.96 -3.70 10.47
C TYR A 158 -17.44 -4.08 10.61
N LYS A 159 -18.27 -3.24 11.24
CA LYS A 159 -19.70 -3.38 11.29
C LYS A 159 -20.33 -3.05 9.93
N ASP A 160 -19.98 -1.91 9.38
CA ASP A 160 -20.54 -1.37 8.15
C ASP A 160 -20.24 -2.25 6.93
N ILE A 161 -19.02 -2.79 6.83
CA ILE A 161 -18.64 -3.66 5.71
C ILE A 161 -19.51 -4.92 5.63
N LYS A 162 -20.08 -5.36 6.74
CA LYS A 162 -21.00 -6.50 6.81
C LYS A 162 -22.44 -6.12 6.48
N GLN A 163 -22.85 -4.91 6.84
CA GLN A 163 -24.27 -4.50 6.83
C GLN A 163 -24.64 -3.56 5.68
N MET A 164 -23.72 -2.69 5.25
CA MET A 164 -24.02 -1.67 4.25
C MET A 164 -23.83 -2.18 2.82
N SER A 165 -24.55 -1.55 1.89
CA SER A 165 -24.32 -1.74 0.44
C SER A 165 -23.00 -1.14 0.01
N GLU A 166 -22.46 -1.58 -1.15
CA GLU A 166 -21.23 -1.00 -1.71
C GLU A 166 -21.37 0.50 -1.95
N TYR A 167 -22.52 0.94 -2.43
CA TYR A 167 -22.80 2.36 -2.65
C TYR A 167 -22.70 3.16 -1.35
N SER A 168 -23.35 2.72 -0.28
CA SER A 168 -23.31 3.39 1.02
C SER A 168 -21.89 3.40 1.63
N LEU A 169 -21.14 2.30 1.49
CA LEU A 169 -19.75 2.24 1.91
C LEU A 169 -18.88 3.25 1.16
N LYS A 170 -19.06 3.38 -0.16
CA LYS A 170 -18.34 4.39 -0.95
C LYS A 170 -18.67 5.80 -0.52
N GLN A 171 -19.94 6.10 -0.26
CA GLN A 171 -20.36 7.43 0.22
C GLN A 171 -19.75 7.78 1.58
N LYS A 172 -19.60 6.79 2.47
CA LYS A 172 -19.09 7.01 3.83
C LYS A 172 -17.58 7.06 3.89
N TYR A 173 -16.89 6.16 3.20
CA TYR A 173 -15.44 5.94 3.37
C TYR A 173 -14.57 6.46 2.23
N CYS A 174 -15.11 6.66 1.04
CA CYS A 174 -14.33 7.22 -0.06
C CYS A 174 -14.41 8.74 -0.08
N PRO A 175 -13.29 9.44 -0.37
CA PRO A 175 -13.30 10.90 -0.44
C PRO A 175 -14.19 11.37 -1.60
N ARG A 176 -14.97 12.41 -1.36
CA ARG A 176 -15.72 13.08 -2.42
C ARG A 176 -14.72 13.76 -3.37
N LYS A 177 -14.81 13.44 -4.65
CA LYS A 177 -13.93 14.00 -5.67
C LYS A 177 -14.61 15.13 -6.39
N GLY A 178 -13.93 16.25 -6.52
CA GLY A 178 -14.31 17.31 -7.46
C GLY A 178 -14.12 16.84 -8.92
N ILE A 179 -14.80 17.50 -9.85
CA ILE A 179 -14.80 17.16 -11.29
C ILE A 179 -13.38 17.01 -11.85
N LYS A 180 -12.46 17.93 -11.49
CA LYS A 180 -11.05 17.87 -11.92
C LYS A 180 -10.35 16.55 -11.53
N ALA A 181 -10.64 16.02 -10.34
CA ALA A 181 -10.06 14.79 -9.87
C ALA A 181 -10.65 13.57 -10.58
N VAL A 182 -11.94 13.60 -10.90
CA VAL A 182 -12.61 12.55 -11.68
C VAL A 182 -12.04 12.49 -13.10
N VAL A 183 -11.88 13.65 -13.77
CA VAL A 183 -11.27 13.74 -15.10
C VAL A 183 -9.83 13.23 -15.07
N LYS A 184 -9.05 13.63 -14.08
CA LYS A 184 -7.68 13.11 -13.91
C LYS A 184 -7.64 11.59 -13.76
N ASP A 185 -8.51 11.02 -12.93
CA ASP A 185 -8.60 9.57 -12.73
C ASP A 185 -8.98 8.85 -14.02
N PHE A 186 -9.89 9.42 -14.81
CA PHE A 186 -10.28 8.89 -16.11
C PHE A 186 -9.09 8.81 -17.07
N PHE A 187 -8.32 9.89 -17.22
CA PHE A 187 -7.14 9.90 -18.07
C PHE A 187 -6.08 8.88 -17.61
N ILE A 188 -5.79 8.85 -16.29
CA ILE A 188 -4.85 7.89 -15.73
C ILE A 188 -5.29 6.46 -16.03
N TRP A 189 -6.57 6.18 -15.90
CA TRP A 189 -7.14 4.88 -16.15
C TRP A 189 -6.96 4.41 -17.58
N HIS A 190 -7.17 5.29 -18.55
CA HIS A 190 -7.13 4.96 -19.98
C HIS A 190 -5.74 5.03 -20.60
N THR A 191 -4.82 5.79 -20.01
CA THR A 191 -3.47 5.99 -20.55
C THR A 191 -2.41 5.12 -19.89
N THR A 192 -2.77 4.37 -18.83
CA THR A 192 -1.81 3.49 -18.16
C THR A 192 -1.62 2.23 -19.00
N PRO A 193 -0.41 1.94 -19.51
CA PRO A 193 -0.15 0.70 -20.21
C PRO A 193 -0.39 -0.49 -19.27
N GLU A 194 -0.93 -1.56 -19.84
CA GLU A 194 -1.03 -2.82 -19.13
C GLU A 194 0.38 -3.31 -18.81
N ILE A 195 0.66 -3.49 -17.52
CA ILE A 195 1.90 -4.15 -17.10
C ILE A 195 1.72 -5.62 -17.47
N ARG A 196 2.50 -6.08 -18.43
CA ARG A 196 2.60 -7.48 -18.82
C ARG A 196 3.47 -8.25 -17.84
#